data_f9018de2967093514b4187e57b42bc59
#
_entry.id   f9018de2967093514b4187e57b42bc59
#
_cell.length_a   1.000
_cell.length_b   1.000
_cell.length_c   1.000
_cell.angle_alpha   90.00
_cell.angle_beta   90.00
_cell.angle_gamma   90.00
#
_symmetry.space_group_name_H-M   'P 1'
#
loop_
_entity.id
_entity.type
_entity.pdbx_description
1 polymer ?
#
loop_
_entity_poly.entity_id
_entity_poly.type
_entity_poly.pdbx_seq_one_letter_code
_entity_poly.pdbx_strand_id
1 'polypeptide(L)'
;MRSKIYKHLIVIGHPNQESFCYNGIFKTIIRQLNKHKENYKIIDLYRDSFTRPREELIQSYKELVNWSTHIYFISPVWWFRLTPRMEIFFDEVLTPGFAYNFINITKLYAYPKPYLSDKHVRTYITHGAPMLPVITLYLNSVKLRLVMGVYSFVFGWKISRWLKTKQFWSVPFVSDKKRIKYLRKVKNDIRKDLGL
;
A
#
# COMPACT_ATOMS: atom_id res chain seq x y z
N MET A 1 13.60 -24.59 -14.76
CA MET A 1 12.64 -23.74 -14.02
C MET A 1 12.75 -22.30 -14.51
N ARG A 2 11.72 -21.71 -15.13
CA ARG A 2 11.72 -20.27 -15.45
C ARG A 2 11.69 -19.51 -14.14
N SER A 3 12.72 -18.71 -13.84
CA SER A 3 12.69 -17.78 -12.71
C SER A 3 11.48 -16.87 -12.87
N LYS A 4 10.60 -16.86 -11.89
CA LYS A 4 9.47 -15.91 -11.87
C LYS A 4 10.05 -14.51 -11.80
N ILE A 5 9.89 -13.75 -12.86
CA ILE A 5 10.28 -12.33 -12.88
C ILE A 5 9.23 -11.57 -12.09
N TYR A 6 9.59 -11.09 -10.92
CA TYR A 6 8.75 -10.19 -10.13
C TYR A 6 8.95 -8.75 -10.58
N LYS A 7 7.87 -7.99 -10.59
CA LYS A 7 7.85 -6.57 -10.93
C LYS A 7 7.25 -5.81 -9.74
N HIS A 8 8.09 -5.05 -9.05
CA HIS A 8 7.71 -4.40 -7.81
C HIS A 8 7.33 -2.94 -8.03
N LEU A 9 6.16 -2.53 -7.58
CA LEU A 9 5.71 -1.14 -7.54
C LEU A 9 5.65 -0.68 -6.10
N ILE A 10 6.34 0.42 -5.78
CA ILE A 10 6.30 1.06 -4.48
C ILE A 10 5.52 2.37 -4.61
N VAL A 11 4.40 2.48 -3.90
CA VAL A 11 3.58 3.70 -3.83
C VAL A 11 3.77 4.31 -2.45
N ILE A 12 4.40 5.47 -2.39
CA ILE A 12 4.66 6.19 -1.13
C ILE A 12 3.89 7.50 -1.06
N GLY A 13 3.17 7.70 0.05
CA GLY A 13 2.37 8.88 0.29
C GLY A 13 2.76 9.57 1.61
N HIS A 14 3.84 10.34 1.64
CA HIS A 14 4.22 11.17 2.78
C HIS A 14 4.87 12.48 2.31
N PRO A 15 4.44 13.67 2.79
CA PRO A 15 5.02 14.95 2.34
C PRO A 15 6.45 15.18 2.84
N ASN A 16 6.80 14.65 4.01
CA ASN A 16 8.12 14.83 4.59
C ASN A 16 9.03 13.64 4.29
N GLN A 17 10.11 13.88 3.55
CA GLN A 17 11.10 12.87 3.16
C GLN A 17 12.01 12.42 4.32
N GLU A 18 12.09 13.20 5.40
CA GLU A 18 12.80 12.79 6.62
C GLU A 18 11.97 11.87 7.53
N SER A 19 10.73 11.58 7.14
CA SER A 19 9.83 10.73 7.89
C SER A 19 10.33 9.29 7.99
N PHE A 20 9.81 8.56 8.99
CA PHE A 20 10.05 7.11 9.11
C PHE A 20 9.49 6.32 7.91
N CYS A 21 8.45 6.82 7.24
CA CYS A 21 7.95 6.24 6.00
C CYS A 21 9.05 6.22 4.92
N TYR A 22 9.75 7.34 4.69
CA TYR A 22 10.85 7.42 3.72
C TYR A 22 12.16 6.83 4.23
N ASN A 23 12.72 7.43 5.28
CA ASN A 23 14.07 7.08 5.77
C ASN A 23 14.12 5.68 6.39
N GLY A 24 12.99 5.20 6.89
CA GLY A 24 12.88 3.85 7.44
C GLY A 24 12.34 2.84 6.42
N ILE A 25 11.03 2.84 6.21
CA ILE A 25 10.33 1.77 5.49
C ILE A 25 10.72 1.74 4.01
N PHE A 26 10.54 2.85 3.30
CA PHE A 26 10.83 2.95 1.87
C PHE A 26 12.29 2.59 1.55
N LYS A 27 13.26 3.23 2.23
CA LYS A 27 14.68 2.91 2.03
C LYS A 27 15.01 1.45 2.36
N THR A 28 14.33 0.83 3.33
CA THR A 28 14.52 -0.59 3.64
C THR A 28 14.03 -1.49 2.51
N ILE A 29 12.87 -1.19 1.90
CA ILE A 29 12.35 -1.92 0.75
C ILE A 29 13.33 -1.79 -0.42
N ILE A 30 13.71 -0.58 -0.80
CA ILE A 30 14.65 -0.31 -1.91
C ILE A 30 15.98 -1.06 -1.70
N ARG A 31 16.54 -1.02 -0.49
CA ARG A 31 17.79 -1.75 -0.19
C ARG A 31 17.65 -3.26 -0.40
N GLN A 32 16.49 -3.86 -0.05
CA GLN A 32 16.28 -5.28 -0.27
C GLN A 32 16.12 -5.60 -1.77
N LEU A 33 15.31 -4.81 -2.50
CA LEU A 33 15.12 -5.02 -3.93
C LEU A 33 16.44 -4.86 -4.70
N ASN A 34 17.24 -3.83 -4.41
CA ASN A 34 18.55 -3.64 -5.01
C ASN A 34 19.53 -4.78 -4.68
N LYS A 35 19.55 -5.23 -3.41
CA LYS A 35 20.40 -6.34 -2.98
C LYS A 35 20.14 -7.62 -3.78
N HIS A 36 18.90 -7.87 -4.15
CA HIS A 36 18.48 -9.06 -4.89
C HIS A 36 18.30 -8.79 -6.40
N LYS A 37 18.70 -7.60 -6.88
CA LYS A 37 18.63 -7.19 -8.30
C LYS A 37 17.21 -7.28 -8.89
N GLU A 38 16.21 -6.98 -8.06
CA GLU A 38 14.81 -7.01 -8.45
C GLU A 38 14.42 -5.78 -9.29
N ASN A 39 13.49 -5.97 -10.22
CA ASN A 39 12.97 -4.89 -11.05
C ASN A 39 11.87 -4.14 -10.30
N TYR A 40 12.06 -2.84 -10.06
CA TYR A 40 11.06 -2.04 -9.36
C TYR A 40 10.86 -0.66 -10.00
N LYS A 41 9.67 -0.11 -9.78
CA LYS A 41 9.29 1.27 -10.10
C LYS A 41 8.68 1.93 -8.86
N ILE A 42 8.67 3.26 -8.84
CA ILE A 42 8.24 4.06 -7.71
C ILE A 42 7.18 5.06 -8.19
N ILE A 43 6.11 5.20 -7.41
CA ILE A 43 5.18 6.32 -7.43
C ILE A 43 5.39 7.06 -6.11
N ASP A 44 5.91 8.28 -6.19
CA ASP A 44 6.07 9.16 -5.04
C ASP A 44 5.02 10.27 -5.11
N LEU A 45 3.90 10.03 -4.44
CA LEU A 45 2.71 10.89 -4.52
C LEU A 45 2.95 12.34 -4.09
N TYR A 46 4.04 12.63 -3.37
CA TYR A 46 4.36 13.98 -2.93
C TYR A 46 5.54 14.62 -3.67
N ARG A 47 6.22 13.87 -4.53
CA ARG A 47 7.22 14.39 -5.47
C ARG A 47 6.67 14.62 -6.85
N ASP A 48 5.72 13.77 -7.26
CA ASP A 48 5.11 13.89 -8.57
C ASP A 48 4.25 15.16 -8.63
N SER A 49 4.15 15.76 -9.82
CA SER A 49 3.35 16.96 -10.04
C SER A 49 1.87 16.61 -9.91
N PHE A 50 1.27 16.93 -8.79
CA PHE A 50 -0.11 16.59 -8.45
C PHE A 50 -1.09 17.74 -8.69
N THR A 51 -0.75 18.63 -9.64
CA THR A 51 -1.60 19.75 -10.08
C THR A 51 -2.71 19.25 -11.01
N ARG A 52 -3.78 19.99 -11.15
CA ARG A 52 -4.82 19.73 -12.18
C ARG A 52 -4.53 20.58 -13.42
N PRO A 53 -4.80 20.07 -14.62
CA PRO A 53 -5.26 18.72 -14.97
C PRO A 53 -4.16 17.66 -14.72
N ARG A 54 -4.53 16.40 -14.42
CA ARG A 54 -3.56 15.32 -14.11
C ARG A 54 -3.91 13.97 -14.75
N GLU A 55 -4.68 13.99 -15.82
CA GLU A 55 -5.13 12.78 -16.53
C GLU A 55 -3.95 11.96 -17.02
N GLU A 56 -2.90 12.59 -17.56
CA GLU A 56 -1.67 11.92 -18.01
C GLU A 56 -0.93 11.23 -16.83
N LEU A 57 -0.85 11.91 -15.69
CA LEU A 57 -0.25 11.35 -14.49
C LEU A 57 -1.03 10.13 -14.00
N ILE A 58 -2.36 10.22 -13.96
CA ILE A 58 -3.23 9.11 -13.58
C ILE A 58 -3.07 7.94 -14.54
N GLN A 59 -3.00 8.22 -15.84
CA GLN A 59 -2.78 7.17 -16.85
C GLN A 59 -1.43 6.49 -16.64
N SER A 60 -0.37 7.25 -16.40
CA SER A 60 0.95 6.70 -16.10
C SER A 60 0.94 5.80 -14.84
N TYR A 61 0.20 6.19 -13.81
CA TYR A 61 0.02 5.38 -12.60
C TYR A 61 -0.75 4.08 -12.88
N LYS A 62 -1.78 4.10 -13.71
CA LYS A 62 -2.50 2.90 -14.15
C LYS A 62 -1.60 1.93 -14.90
N GLU A 63 -0.73 2.46 -15.78
CA GLU A 63 0.27 1.65 -16.49
C GLU A 63 1.27 0.99 -15.53
N LEU A 64 1.74 1.73 -14.51
CA LEU A 64 2.63 1.18 -13.48
C LEU A 64 1.95 0.10 -12.64
N VAL A 65 0.68 0.29 -12.30
CA VAL A 65 -0.12 -0.72 -11.58
C VAL A 65 -0.27 -1.97 -12.45
N ASN A 66 -0.62 -1.83 -13.73
CA ASN A 66 -0.74 -2.96 -14.66
C ASN A 66 0.59 -3.71 -14.84
N TRP A 67 1.69 -2.97 -15.00
CA TRP A 67 3.02 -3.53 -15.14
C TRP A 67 3.45 -4.38 -13.93
N SER A 68 3.03 -4.03 -12.72
CA SER A 68 3.49 -4.65 -11.49
C SER A 68 2.89 -6.04 -11.23
N THR A 69 3.62 -6.89 -10.51
CA THR A 69 3.11 -8.12 -9.88
C THR A 69 2.97 -7.95 -8.37
N HIS A 70 3.80 -7.10 -7.77
CA HIS A 70 3.83 -6.78 -6.34
C HIS A 70 3.66 -5.29 -6.14
N ILE A 71 2.76 -4.90 -5.24
CA ILE A 71 2.49 -3.50 -4.90
C ILE A 71 2.72 -3.30 -3.40
N TYR A 72 3.53 -2.31 -3.05
CA TYR A 72 3.82 -1.91 -1.68
C TYR A 72 3.29 -0.51 -1.45
N PHE A 73 2.26 -0.38 -0.61
CA PHE A 73 1.76 0.91 -0.17
C PHE A 73 2.41 1.34 1.14
N ILE A 74 2.86 2.59 1.23
CA ILE A 74 3.50 3.17 2.41
C ILE A 74 2.85 4.51 2.70
N SER A 75 2.18 4.64 3.86
CA SER A 75 1.53 5.89 4.27
C SER A 75 1.42 5.99 5.78
N PRO A 76 1.50 7.20 6.34
CA PRO A 76 1.06 7.45 7.69
C PRO A 76 -0.46 7.51 7.77
N VAL A 77 -0.98 7.45 8.99
CA VAL A 77 -2.39 7.73 9.30
C VAL A 77 -2.52 9.14 9.82
N TRP A 78 -3.39 9.91 9.17
CA TRP A 78 -3.83 11.23 9.59
C TRP A 78 -5.35 11.23 9.72
N TRP A 79 -5.86 11.65 10.89
CA TRP A 79 -7.31 11.73 11.13
C TRP A 79 -8.09 10.47 10.70
N PHE A 80 -7.57 9.29 11.09
CA PHE A 80 -8.14 7.99 10.73
C PHE A 80 -8.25 7.70 9.22
N ARG A 81 -7.41 8.38 8.40
CA ARG A 81 -7.25 8.12 6.96
C ARG A 81 -5.78 7.99 6.63
N LEU A 82 -5.48 7.51 5.44
CA LEU A 82 -4.15 7.67 4.87
C LEU A 82 -3.94 9.13 4.46
N THR A 83 -2.78 9.48 3.94
CA THR A 83 -2.54 10.85 3.49
C THR A 83 -3.47 11.23 2.35
N PRO A 84 -3.83 12.53 2.18
CA PRO A 84 -4.75 12.96 1.14
C PRO A 84 -4.39 12.47 -0.26
N ARG A 85 -3.12 12.55 -0.64
CA ARG A 85 -2.69 12.08 -1.97
C ARG A 85 -2.76 10.55 -2.13
N MET A 86 -2.61 9.76 -1.06
CA MET A 86 -2.84 8.32 -1.10
C MET A 86 -4.34 8.00 -1.27
N GLU A 87 -5.21 8.75 -0.62
CA GLU A 87 -6.66 8.59 -0.82
C GLU A 87 -7.07 8.96 -2.24
N ILE A 88 -6.58 10.08 -2.77
CA ILE A 88 -6.81 10.49 -4.17
C ILE A 88 -6.25 9.44 -5.15
N PHE A 89 -5.10 8.83 -4.86
CA PHE A 89 -4.58 7.73 -5.68
C PHE A 89 -5.59 6.56 -5.75
N PHE A 90 -6.22 6.20 -4.64
CA PHE A 90 -7.25 5.17 -4.68
C PHE A 90 -8.48 5.61 -5.48
N ASP A 91 -8.93 6.84 -5.30
CA ASP A 91 -10.15 7.36 -5.93
C ASP A 91 -9.99 7.56 -7.45
N GLU A 92 -8.82 8.01 -7.91
CA GLU A 92 -8.62 8.39 -9.31
C GLU A 92 -7.87 7.33 -10.14
N VAL A 93 -7.05 6.48 -9.52
CA VAL A 93 -6.32 5.42 -10.21
C VAL A 93 -7.08 4.10 -10.17
N LEU A 94 -7.58 3.70 -8.98
CA LEU A 94 -8.24 2.39 -8.82
C LEU A 94 -9.75 2.46 -9.14
N THR A 95 -10.07 3.02 -10.27
CA THR A 95 -11.44 3.33 -10.71
C THR A 95 -12.19 2.11 -11.27
N PRO A 96 -13.53 2.16 -11.32
CA PRO A 96 -14.32 1.23 -12.14
C PRO A 96 -13.85 1.17 -13.58
N GLY A 97 -13.94 0.01 -14.21
CA GLY A 97 -13.43 -0.23 -15.57
C GLY A 97 -11.93 -0.55 -15.64
N PHE A 98 -11.12 -0.05 -14.69
CA PHE A 98 -9.70 -0.34 -14.59
C PHE A 98 -9.37 -1.36 -13.48
N ALA A 99 -9.74 -1.06 -12.24
CA ALA A 99 -9.37 -1.88 -11.09
C ALA A 99 -10.44 -2.89 -10.70
N TYR A 100 -11.68 -2.58 -10.98
CA TYR A 100 -12.85 -3.42 -10.72
C TYR A 100 -14.02 -3.02 -11.61
N ASN A 101 -15.09 -3.82 -11.61
CA ASN A 101 -16.39 -3.42 -12.13
C ASN A 101 -17.50 -4.04 -11.29
N PHE A 102 -18.72 -3.53 -11.40
CA PHE A 102 -19.87 -4.12 -10.74
C PHE A 102 -20.54 -5.15 -11.65
N ILE A 103 -20.83 -6.32 -11.07
CA ILE A 103 -21.68 -7.34 -11.69
C ILE A 103 -23.01 -7.40 -10.95
N ASN A 104 -24.12 -7.34 -11.65
CA ASN A 104 -25.43 -7.49 -11.06
C ASN A 104 -25.67 -8.95 -10.69
N ILE A 105 -25.87 -9.23 -9.40
CA ILE A 105 -26.29 -10.54 -8.90
C ILE A 105 -27.81 -10.63 -8.94
N THR A 106 -28.48 -9.51 -8.62
CA THR A 106 -29.93 -9.35 -8.73
C THR A 106 -30.25 -7.96 -9.29
N LYS A 107 -31.54 -7.69 -9.56
CA LYS A 107 -31.98 -6.33 -9.98
C LYS A 107 -31.65 -5.24 -8.96
N LEU A 108 -31.50 -5.59 -7.68
CA LEU A 108 -31.28 -4.64 -6.57
C LEU A 108 -29.87 -4.74 -5.98
N TYR A 109 -29.04 -5.71 -6.37
CA TYR A 109 -27.74 -5.95 -5.76
C TYR A 109 -26.66 -6.21 -6.81
N ALA A 110 -25.62 -5.37 -6.75
CA ALA A 110 -24.42 -5.51 -7.56
C ALA A 110 -23.21 -5.82 -6.66
N TYR A 111 -22.34 -6.69 -7.12
CA TYR A 111 -21.12 -7.09 -6.41
C TYR A 111 -19.87 -6.62 -7.18
N PRO A 112 -18.83 -6.09 -6.50
CA PRO A 112 -17.61 -5.71 -7.17
C PRO A 112 -16.82 -6.92 -7.64
N LYS A 113 -16.53 -6.99 -8.93
CA LYS A 113 -15.62 -7.96 -9.54
C LYS A 113 -14.24 -7.35 -9.63
N PRO A 114 -13.24 -7.82 -8.85
CA PRO A 114 -11.88 -7.30 -8.88
C PRO A 114 -11.15 -7.70 -10.16
N TYR A 115 -10.44 -6.75 -10.78
CA TYR A 115 -9.61 -7.00 -11.96
C TYR A 115 -8.13 -7.16 -11.63
N LEU A 116 -7.69 -6.70 -10.46
CA LEU A 116 -6.29 -6.77 -10.02
C LEU A 116 -6.06 -7.87 -8.97
N SER A 117 -6.85 -8.95 -9.01
CA SER A 117 -6.81 -10.04 -8.01
C SER A 117 -5.53 -10.87 -8.05
N ASP A 118 -4.80 -10.84 -9.17
CA ASP A 118 -3.49 -11.46 -9.39
C ASP A 118 -2.35 -10.74 -8.66
N LYS A 119 -2.53 -9.47 -8.29
CA LYS A 119 -1.50 -8.66 -7.63
C LYS A 119 -1.25 -9.09 -6.18
N HIS A 120 0.02 -9.15 -5.82
CA HIS A 120 0.47 -9.29 -4.43
C HIS A 120 0.55 -7.91 -3.79
N VAL A 121 -0.32 -7.65 -2.81
CA VAL A 121 -0.38 -6.34 -2.13
C VAL A 121 0.11 -6.45 -0.71
N ARG A 122 1.00 -5.54 -0.32
CA ARG A 122 1.47 -5.35 1.03
C ARG A 122 1.40 -3.87 1.40
N THR A 123 0.99 -3.59 2.63
CA THR A 123 0.84 -2.21 3.09
C THR A 123 1.56 -2.00 4.42
N TYR A 124 2.23 -0.88 4.54
CA TYR A 124 2.85 -0.42 5.76
C TYR A 124 2.24 0.91 6.18
N ILE A 125 1.58 0.88 7.33
CA ILE A 125 0.88 2.04 7.90
C ILE A 125 1.62 2.47 9.17
N THR A 126 1.93 3.75 9.29
CA THR A 126 2.53 4.32 10.49
C THR A 126 1.52 5.15 11.25
N HIS A 127 1.48 4.99 12.58
CA HIS A 127 0.60 5.70 13.48
C HIS A 127 1.41 6.56 14.46
N GLY A 128 0.93 7.78 14.72
CA GLY A 128 1.35 8.56 15.88
C GLY A 128 0.74 8.04 17.19
N ALA A 129 -0.43 7.43 17.10
CA ALA A 129 -1.17 6.89 18.24
C ALA A 129 -0.63 5.52 18.70
N PRO A 130 -0.83 5.14 19.99
CA PRO A 130 -0.56 3.81 20.50
C PRO A 130 -1.56 2.78 19.97
N MET A 131 -1.17 1.51 20.01
CA MET A 131 -1.95 0.41 19.44
C MET A 131 -3.32 0.23 20.10
N LEU A 132 -3.34 0.19 21.44
CA LEU A 132 -4.51 -0.25 22.20
C LEU A 132 -5.78 0.58 21.88
N PRO A 133 -5.79 1.92 22.01
CA PRO A 133 -7.00 2.69 21.69
C PRO A 133 -7.41 2.56 20.23
N VAL A 134 -6.48 2.43 19.30
CA VAL A 134 -6.82 2.31 17.88
C VAL A 134 -7.51 0.99 17.56
N ILE A 135 -7.08 -0.13 18.15
CA ILE A 135 -7.68 -1.44 17.85
C ILE A 135 -8.95 -1.72 18.68
N THR A 136 -9.10 -1.11 19.86
CA THR A 136 -10.28 -1.32 20.72
C THR A 136 -11.34 -0.23 20.50
N LEU A 137 -11.04 1.01 20.91
CA LEU A 137 -11.99 2.11 20.89
C LEU A 137 -12.38 2.51 19.46
N TYR A 138 -11.42 2.53 18.53
CA TYR A 138 -11.64 2.92 17.15
C TYR A 138 -11.74 1.73 16.19
N LEU A 139 -11.88 0.50 16.69
CA LEU A 139 -12.13 -0.74 15.95
C LEU A 139 -11.17 -0.96 14.78
N ASN A 140 -9.94 -0.45 14.88
CA ASN A 140 -8.94 -0.51 13.81
C ASN A 140 -9.49 0.00 12.44
N SER A 141 -10.31 1.06 12.47
CA SER A 141 -11.13 1.54 11.34
C SER A 141 -10.32 1.79 10.06
N VAL A 142 -9.10 2.31 10.17
CA VAL A 142 -8.24 2.57 9.01
C VAL A 142 -7.90 1.28 8.27
N LYS A 143 -7.44 0.26 8.99
CA LYS A 143 -7.10 -1.04 8.40
C LYS A 143 -8.35 -1.75 7.89
N LEU A 144 -9.44 -1.67 8.66
CA LEU A 144 -10.72 -2.26 8.27
C LEU A 144 -11.22 -1.65 6.97
N ARG A 145 -11.33 -0.31 6.88
CA ARG A 145 -11.73 0.40 5.65
C ARG A 145 -10.83 0.04 4.46
N LEU A 146 -9.51 0.04 4.67
CA LEU A 146 -8.57 -0.25 3.59
C LEU A 146 -8.70 -1.67 3.06
N VAL A 147 -8.76 -2.67 3.94
CA VAL A 147 -8.76 -4.08 3.53
C VAL A 147 -10.15 -4.54 3.13
N MET A 148 -11.19 -4.19 3.90
CA MET A 148 -12.57 -4.61 3.62
C MET A 148 -13.26 -3.72 2.60
N GLY A 149 -12.92 -2.43 2.55
CA GLY A 149 -13.42 -1.49 1.55
C GLY A 149 -12.58 -1.56 0.26
N VAL A 150 -11.43 -0.87 0.24
CA VAL A 150 -10.66 -0.69 -1.00
C VAL A 150 -10.12 -2.01 -1.58
N TYR A 151 -9.42 -2.81 -0.76
CA TYR A 151 -8.72 -4.00 -1.29
C TYR A 151 -9.64 -5.13 -1.69
N SER A 152 -10.78 -5.29 -1.01
CA SER A 152 -11.76 -6.31 -1.40
C SER A 152 -12.35 -6.03 -2.79
N PHE A 153 -12.59 -4.77 -3.11
CA PHE A 153 -13.12 -4.34 -4.41
C PHE A 153 -12.08 -4.50 -5.53
N VAL A 154 -10.87 -4.03 -5.28
CA VAL A 154 -9.81 -3.90 -6.31
C VAL A 154 -9.04 -5.20 -6.51
N PHE A 155 -8.64 -5.83 -5.40
CA PHE A 155 -7.77 -7.02 -5.41
C PHE A 155 -8.51 -8.31 -5.01
N GLY A 156 -9.79 -8.21 -4.63
CA GLY A 156 -10.60 -9.31 -4.11
C GLY A 156 -10.31 -9.66 -2.65
N TRP A 157 -11.22 -10.37 -2.03
CA TRP A 157 -11.11 -10.77 -0.63
C TRP A 157 -10.11 -11.92 -0.44
N LYS A 158 -9.07 -11.68 0.38
CA LYS A 158 -8.12 -12.71 0.84
C LYS A 158 -7.64 -12.35 2.23
N ILE A 159 -7.68 -13.27 3.18
CA ILE A 159 -7.17 -13.06 4.54
C ILE A 159 -5.69 -12.64 4.57
N SER A 160 -4.92 -13.09 3.58
CA SER A 160 -3.52 -12.70 3.44
C SER A 160 -3.32 -11.19 3.28
N ARG A 161 -4.28 -10.44 2.70
CA ARG A 161 -4.21 -8.98 2.59
C ARG A 161 -4.32 -8.31 3.94
N TRP A 162 -5.16 -8.84 4.83
CA TRP A 162 -5.23 -8.39 6.22
C TRP A 162 -3.89 -8.61 6.94
N LEU A 163 -3.30 -9.79 6.79
CA LEU A 163 -2.02 -10.12 7.42
C LEU A 163 -0.83 -9.35 6.84
N LYS A 164 -0.87 -9.04 5.54
CA LYS A 164 0.14 -8.25 4.84
C LYS A 164 -0.02 -6.73 5.01
N THR A 165 -1.13 -6.25 5.57
CA THR A 165 -1.33 -4.85 5.98
C THR A 165 -0.81 -4.68 7.38
N LYS A 166 0.43 -4.19 7.52
CA LYS A 166 1.13 -4.01 8.80
C LYS A 166 1.04 -2.59 9.29
N GLN A 167 0.88 -2.46 10.61
CA GLN A 167 0.77 -1.19 11.30
C GLN A 167 1.94 -1.04 12.28
N PHE A 168 2.53 0.15 12.30
CA PHE A 168 3.59 0.54 13.20
C PHE A 168 3.10 1.68 14.09
N TRP A 169 3.14 1.48 15.40
CA TRP A 169 2.46 2.28 16.41
C TRP A 169 3.41 3.25 17.10
N SER A 170 2.86 4.40 17.50
CA SER A 170 3.58 5.43 18.26
C SER A 170 4.91 5.86 17.61
N VAL A 171 4.99 5.87 16.28
CA VAL A 171 6.25 6.03 15.55
C VAL A 171 7.05 7.27 15.97
N PRO A 172 6.46 8.46 16.25
CA PRO A 172 7.21 9.61 16.72
C PRO A 172 7.83 9.44 18.11
N PHE A 173 7.24 8.56 18.95
CA PHE A 173 7.58 8.47 20.38
C PHE A 173 8.37 7.19 20.75
N VAL A 174 8.50 6.24 19.84
CA VAL A 174 9.23 4.99 20.13
C VAL A 174 10.73 5.18 20.03
N SER A 175 11.47 4.42 20.84
CA SER A 175 12.93 4.40 20.82
C SER A 175 13.48 3.89 19.49
N ASP A 176 14.74 4.22 19.18
CA ASP A 176 15.42 3.73 17.98
C ASP A 176 15.53 2.21 17.95
N LYS A 177 15.71 1.56 19.11
CA LYS A 177 15.66 0.09 19.24
C LYS A 177 14.33 -0.47 18.72
N LYS A 178 13.21 0.20 19.02
CA LYS A 178 11.88 -0.19 18.54
C LYS A 178 11.71 0.08 17.03
N ARG A 179 12.21 1.22 16.52
CA ARG A 179 12.23 1.54 15.09
C ARG A 179 13.03 0.50 14.31
N ILE A 180 14.21 0.12 14.78
CA ILE A 180 15.03 -0.95 14.19
C ILE A 180 14.25 -2.27 14.14
N LYS A 181 13.49 -2.62 15.20
CA LYS A 181 12.63 -3.82 15.22
C LYS A 181 11.54 -3.73 14.16
N TYR A 182 10.95 -2.55 13.93
CA TYR A 182 9.98 -2.36 12.86
C TYR A 182 10.62 -2.56 11.48
N LEU A 183 11.79 -1.98 11.23
CA LEU A 183 12.50 -2.13 9.96
C LEU A 183 12.96 -3.57 9.71
N ARG A 184 13.32 -4.32 10.76
CA ARG A 184 13.63 -5.75 10.64
C ARG A 184 12.40 -6.54 10.17
N LYS A 185 11.19 -6.19 10.63
CA LYS A 185 9.95 -6.79 10.13
C LYS A 185 9.74 -6.48 8.65
N VAL A 186 9.92 -5.23 8.23
CA VAL A 186 9.84 -4.84 6.82
C VAL A 186 10.83 -5.65 5.98
N LYS A 187 12.10 -5.71 6.39
CA LYS A 187 13.13 -6.51 5.71
C LYS A 187 12.72 -7.98 5.54
N ASN A 188 12.23 -8.61 6.61
CA ASN A 188 11.82 -10.01 6.58
C ASN A 188 10.59 -10.22 5.68
N ASP A 189 9.67 -9.25 5.64
CA ASP A 189 8.50 -9.31 4.77
C ASP A 189 8.90 -9.28 3.29
N ILE A 190 9.80 -8.37 2.92
CA ILE A 190 10.29 -8.29 1.53
C ILE A 190 11.01 -9.58 1.14
N ARG A 191 11.87 -10.12 2.01
CA ARG A 191 12.53 -11.42 1.74
C ARG A 191 11.52 -12.55 1.50
N LYS A 192 10.45 -12.62 2.31
CA LYS A 192 9.37 -13.60 2.10
C LYS A 192 8.64 -13.40 0.77
N ASP A 193 8.41 -12.15 0.37
CA ASP A 193 7.77 -11.86 -0.91
C ASP A 193 8.69 -12.21 -2.10
N LEU A 194 10.01 -12.24 -1.89
CA LEU A 194 11.02 -12.71 -2.85
C LEU A 194 11.24 -14.24 -2.80
N GLY A 195 10.58 -14.96 -1.89
CA GLY A 195 10.77 -16.40 -1.74
C GLY A 195 12.05 -16.82 -1.01
N LEU A 196 12.60 -15.91 -0.14
CA LEU A 196 13.88 -16.05 0.59
C LEU A 196 13.69 -16.28 2.09
#